data_4efebf724cd17c2b512c30a7f2cdea19
#
_entry.id   4efebf724cd17c2b512c30a7f2cdea19
#
_cell.length_a   1.000
_cell.length_b   1.000
_cell.length_c   1.000
_cell.angle_alpha   90.00
_cell.angle_beta   90.00
_cell.angle_gamma   90.00
#
_symmetry.space_group_name_H-M   'P 1'
#
loop_
_entity.id
_entity.type
_entity.pdbx_description
1 polymer ?
#
loop_
_entity_poly.entity_id
_entity_poly.type
_entity_poly.pdbx_seq_one_letter_code
_entity_poly.pdbx_strand_id
1 'polypeptide(L)'
;VEAIKPYSDKSGIYFTINSINPACYSREQKNRIVFHPKNTTTDAEILTRDYVLIDLDPVRPSGVCSTKEEAIKAHEKGNDVYQFLLDNGFYEPIMLFSSSGIHLYLRCCMTNTPENTNIVKRFLQAIDMLFSDEYVSCDCSVYNAARIARLPGSFSSKGASNDASRPQRKCRFLNIPQEIKINTIEYFQKVANMYPTNDMPSRD
;
A
#
# COMPACT_ATOMS: atom_id res chain seq x y z
N VAL A 1 -15.02 -9.26 -6.64
CA VAL A 1 -14.40 -9.38 -7.97
C VAL A 1 -15.45 -9.23 -9.07
N GLU A 2 -16.67 -9.77 -8.94
CA GLU A 2 -17.71 -9.64 -9.98
C GLU A 2 -18.16 -8.20 -10.20
N ALA A 3 -18.32 -7.41 -9.14
CA ALA A 3 -18.73 -6.01 -9.20
C ALA A 3 -17.81 -5.11 -10.03
N ILE A 4 -16.55 -5.50 -10.23
CA ILE A 4 -15.56 -4.74 -11.02
C ILE A 4 -15.40 -5.25 -12.46
N LYS A 5 -15.99 -6.40 -12.81
CA LYS A 5 -15.90 -6.93 -14.18
C LYS A 5 -16.28 -5.92 -15.26
N PRO A 6 -17.36 -5.13 -15.11
CA PRO A 6 -17.74 -4.11 -16.10
C PRO A 6 -16.73 -2.97 -16.25
N TYR A 7 -15.78 -2.86 -15.29
CA TYR A 7 -14.77 -1.81 -15.23
C TYR A 7 -13.35 -2.37 -15.33
N SER A 8 -13.20 -3.64 -15.70
CA SER A 8 -11.91 -4.32 -15.74
C SER A 8 -10.93 -3.73 -16.76
N ASP A 9 -11.45 -3.03 -17.76
CA ASP A 9 -10.73 -2.26 -18.78
C ASP A 9 -10.49 -0.81 -18.36
N LYS A 10 -11.11 -0.36 -17.26
CA LYS A 10 -10.95 0.98 -16.72
C LYS A 10 -9.77 1.03 -15.76
N SER A 11 -9.15 2.17 -15.75
CA SER A 11 -7.98 2.46 -14.93
C SER A 11 -8.34 3.27 -13.68
N GLY A 12 -7.50 3.19 -12.65
CA GLY A 12 -7.63 4.07 -11.51
C GLY A 12 -8.77 3.71 -10.55
N ILE A 13 -9.11 2.42 -10.39
CA ILE A 13 -10.06 1.98 -9.37
C ILE A 13 -9.31 1.77 -8.05
N TYR A 14 -9.78 2.42 -7.00
CA TYR A 14 -9.18 2.39 -5.66
C TYR A 14 -10.22 2.02 -4.61
N PHE A 15 -9.73 1.54 -3.47
CA PHE A 15 -10.55 1.27 -2.29
C PHE A 15 -9.81 1.72 -1.03
N THR A 16 -10.55 2.07 0.02
CA THR A 16 -10.00 2.37 1.34
C THR A 16 -9.65 1.06 2.04
N ILE A 17 -8.42 0.96 2.56
CA ILE A 17 -7.90 -0.29 3.16
C ILE A 17 -8.32 -0.49 4.61
N ASN A 18 -8.86 0.55 5.26
CA ASN A 18 -9.21 0.57 6.68
C ASN A 18 -10.70 0.81 6.89
N SER A 19 -11.21 0.42 8.07
CA SER A 19 -12.62 0.53 8.42
C SER A 19 -13.06 1.97 8.61
N ILE A 20 -14.00 2.40 7.77
CA ILE A 20 -14.59 3.74 7.81
C ILE A 20 -15.78 3.82 8.76
N ASN A 21 -15.98 5.01 9.35
CA ASN A 21 -17.15 5.32 10.14
C ASN A 21 -18.44 5.09 9.31
N PRO A 22 -19.38 4.27 9.76
CA PRO A 22 -20.63 4.00 9.05
C PRO A 22 -21.44 5.24 8.71
N ALA A 23 -21.32 6.34 9.48
CA ALA A 23 -21.96 7.60 9.15
C ALA A 23 -21.57 8.14 7.77
N CYS A 24 -20.38 7.78 7.26
CA CYS A 24 -19.93 8.17 5.93
C CYS A 24 -20.75 7.52 4.80
N TYR A 25 -21.47 6.44 5.07
CA TYR A 25 -22.34 5.80 4.09
C TYR A 25 -23.55 6.64 3.68
N SER A 26 -23.87 7.69 4.45
CA SER A 26 -24.90 8.66 4.07
C SER A 26 -24.52 9.52 2.86
N ARG A 27 -23.23 9.61 2.52
CA ARG A 27 -22.74 10.42 1.40
C ARG A 27 -22.91 9.73 0.05
N GLU A 28 -22.79 8.40 0.03
CA GLU A 28 -22.81 7.59 -1.19
C GLU A 28 -23.33 6.18 -0.89
N GLN A 29 -23.79 5.48 -1.93
CA GLN A 29 -24.23 4.11 -1.77
C GLN A 29 -23.06 3.18 -1.40
N LYS A 30 -23.28 2.37 -0.36
CA LYS A 30 -22.30 1.36 0.10
C LYS A 30 -21.96 0.36 -1.03
N ASN A 31 -20.67 -0.02 -1.12
CA ASN A 31 -20.16 -1.01 -2.07
C ASN A 31 -20.43 -0.66 -3.54
N ARG A 32 -20.43 0.60 -3.88
CA ARG A 32 -20.59 1.10 -5.25
C ARG A 32 -19.34 1.81 -5.72
N ILE A 33 -18.99 1.66 -6.99
CA ILE A 33 -17.96 2.47 -7.63
C ILE A 33 -18.55 3.87 -7.87
N VAL A 34 -17.87 4.88 -7.33
CA VAL A 34 -18.20 6.30 -7.54
C VAL A 34 -17.17 6.89 -8.48
N PHE A 35 -17.64 7.47 -9.58
CA PHE A 35 -16.79 8.14 -10.56
C PHE A 35 -16.48 9.56 -10.10
N HIS A 36 -15.21 9.95 -10.13
CA HIS A 36 -14.75 11.30 -9.80
C HIS A 36 -15.37 11.85 -8.50
N PRO A 37 -15.21 11.14 -7.36
CA PRO A 37 -15.86 11.53 -6.12
C PRO A 37 -15.41 12.93 -5.71
N LYS A 38 -16.35 13.80 -5.33
CA LYS A 38 -16.05 15.14 -4.84
C LYS A 38 -15.37 15.12 -3.47
N ASN A 39 -15.76 14.15 -2.65
CA ASN A 39 -15.23 13.95 -1.31
C ASN A 39 -14.71 12.52 -1.19
N THR A 40 -13.51 12.38 -0.66
CA THR A 40 -12.93 11.09 -0.28
C THR A 40 -12.91 10.95 1.23
N THR A 41 -12.72 9.74 1.72
CA THR A 41 -12.60 9.47 3.16
C THR A 41 -11.38 10.20 3.72
N THR A 42 -11.55 10.87 4.86
CA THR A 42 -10.48 11.54 5.60
C THR A 42 -9.96 10.66 6.74
N ASP A 43 -8.78 10.96 7.28
CA ASP A 43 -8.19 10.20 8.38
C ASP A 43 -9.08 10.18 9.63
N ALA A 44 -9.78 11.29 9.92
CA ALA A 44 -10.71 11.39 11.04
C ALA A 44 -11.94 10.48 10.90
N GLU A 45 -12.25 10.02 9.69
CA GLU A 45 -13.38 9.13 9.41
C GLU A 45 -13.02 7.65 9.46
N ILE A 46 -11.76 7.32 9.72
CA ILE A 46 -11.31 5.94 9.93
C ILE A 46 -11.46 5.59 11.41
N LEU A 47 -12.17 4.51 11.69
CA LEU A 47 -12.37 4.00 13.06
C LEU A 47 -11.20 3.12 13.49
N THR A 48 -10.82 2.18 12.62
CA THR A 48 -9.80 1.17 12.92
C THR A 48 -8.87 1.05 11.73
N ARG A 49 -7.58 1.00 12.01
CA ARG A 49 -6.58 0.59 11.03
C ARG A 49 -6.57 -0.94 10.96
N ASP A 50 -7.13 -1.45 9.88
CA ASP A 50 -7.20 -2.89 9.63
C ASP A 50 -5.94 -3.42 8.97
N TYR A 51 -5.26 -2.57 8.20
CA TYR A 51 -4.03 -2.88 7.50
C TYR A 51 -3.03 -1.73 7.57
N VAL A 52 -1.76 -2.10 7.66
CA VAL A 52 -0.63 -1.23 7.33
C VAL A 52 -0.14 -1.63 5.94
N LEU A 53 -0.01 -0.64 5.06
CA LEU A 53 0.50 -0.82 3.70
C LEU A 53 1.98 -0.46 3.67
N ILE A 54 2.81 -1.35 3.12
CA ILE A 54 4.15 -1.04 2.62
C ILE A 54 4.03 -0.95 1.11
N ASP A 55 4.38 0.20 0.53
CA ASP A 55 4.35 0.48 -0.91
C ASP A 55 5.78 0.63 -1.43
N LEU A 56 6.22 -0.34 -2.22
CA LEU A 56 7.54 -0.41 -2.82
C LEU A 56 7.43 -0.10 -4.30
N ASP A 57 7.78 1.10 -4.68
CA ASP A 57 7.72 1.56 -6.07
C ASP A 57 9.13 1.62 -6.69
N PRO A 58 9.33 1.14 -7.92
CA PRO A 58 10.60 1.32 -8.63
C PRO A 58 10.82 2.80 -8.93
N VAL A 59 12.07 3.23 -8.79
CA VAL A 59 12.49 4.60 -9.14
C VAL A 59 12.37 4.77 -10.65
N ARG A 60 11.50 5.71 -11.07
CA ARG A 60 11.18 5.96 -12.47
C ARG A 60 10.62 7.38 -12.67
N PRO A 61 10.53 7.88 -13.90
CA PRO A 61 9.86 9.16 -14.18
C PRO A 61 8.41 9.15 -13.69
N SER A 62 7.95 10.30 -13.20
CA SER A 62 6.57 10.45 -12.73
C SER A 62 5.57 10.24 -13.87
N GLY A 63 4.41 9.68 -13.54
CA GLY A 63 3.29 9.55 -14.48
C GLY A 63 3.40 8.39 -15.47
N VAL A 64 4.44 7.55 -15.43
CA VAL A 64 4.59 6.38 -16.32
C VAL A 64 4.51 5.06 -15.56
N CYS A 65 4.19 3.97 -16.27
CA CYS A 65 4.29 2.61 -15.73
C CYS A 65 5.75 2.16 -15.63
N SER A 66 6.03 1.12 -14.84
CA SER A 66 7.35 0.49 -14.79
C SER A 66 7.67 -0.27 -16.07
N THR A 67 8.96 -0.34 -16.43
CA THR A 67 9.45 -1.33 -17.39
C THR A 67 9.36 -2.74 -16.80
N LYS A 68 9.71 -3.76 -17.56
CA LYS A 68 9.76 -5.13 -17.06
C LYS A 68 10.86 -5.29 -16.01
N GLU A 69 12.02 -4.72 -16.25
CA GLU A 69 13.20 -4.78 -15.38
C GLU A 69 12.95 -4.04 -14.07
N GLU A 70 12.37 -2.84 -14.12
CA GLU A 70 11.96 -2.08 -12.94
C GLU A 70 10.95 -2.85 -12.08
N ALA A 71 9.97 -3.52 -12.72
CA ALA A 71 8.98 -4.33 -12.00
C ALA A 71 9.60 -5.58 -11.35
N ILE A 72 10.61 -6.20 -11.99
CA ILE A 72 11.36 -7.33 -11.43
C ILE A 72 12.13 -6.89 -10.19
N LYS A 73 12.88 -5.78 -10.25
CA LYS A 73 13.61 -5.23 -9.10
C LYS A 73 12.69 -4.92 -7.93
N ALA A 74 11.52 -4.32 -8.20
CA ALA A 74 10.53 -4.08 -7.16
C ALA A 74 10.01 -5.38 -6.53
N HIS A 75 9.85 -6.45 -7.33
CA HIS A 75 9.43 -7.75 -6.83
C HIS A 75 10.50 -8.42 -5.96
N GLU A 76 11.77 -8.36 -6.37
CA GLU A 76 12.91 -8.85 -5.59
C GLU A 76 12.97 -8.12 -4.24
N LYS A 77 12.90 -6.79 -4.26
CA LYS A 77 12.85 -5.97 -3.05
C LYS A 77 11.65 -6.29 -2.16
N GLY A 78 10.49 -6.54 -2.77
CA GLY A 78 9.29 -7.00 -2.07
C GLY A 78 9.51 -8.31 -1.33
N ASN A 79 10.24 -9.26 -1.92
CA ASN A 79 10.60 -10.54 -1.27
C ASN A 79 11.57 -10.32 -0.11
N ASP A 80 12.54 -9.42 -0.26
CA ASP A 80 13.50 -9.09 0.83
C ASP A 80 12.76 -8.50 2.04
N VAL A 81 11.85 -7.54 1.81
CA VAL A 81 11.01 -6.97 2.88
C VAL A 81 10.09 -8.02 3.48
N TYR A 82 9.49 -8.87 2.66
CA TYR A 82 8.62 -9.97 3.11
C TYR A 82 9.39 -10.89 4.07
N GLN A 83 10.59 -11.34 3.69
CA GLN A 83 11.42 -12.19 4.54
C GLN A 83 11.84 -11.49 5.84
N PHE A 84 12.27 -10.23 5.75
CA PHE A 84 12.59 -9.43 6.93
C PHE A 84 11.44 -9.36 7.94
N LEU A 85 10.21 -9.19 7.45
CA LEU A 85 9.02 -9.17 8.32
C LEU A 85 8.85 -10.50 9.05
N LEU A 86 8.97 -11.63 8.36
CA LEU A 86 8.90 -12.96 8.97
C LEU A 86 10.00 -13.17 10.04
N ASP A 87 11.23 -12.79 9.72
CA ASP A 87 12.39 -12.91 10.62
C ASP A 87 12.24 -12.04 11.88
N ASN A 88 11.44 -10.96 11.79
CA ASN A 88 11.10 -10.11 12.93
C ASN A 88 9.82 -10.50 13.66
N GLY A 89 9.21 -11.63 13.28
CA GLY A 89 8.09 -12.26 13.96
C GLY A 89 6.71 -11.81 13.45
N PHE A 90 6.64 -11.00 12.42
CA PHE A 90 5.35 -10.68 11.78
C PHE A 90 4.73 -11.92 11.16
N TYR A 91 3.41 -11.96 11.15
CA TYR A 91 2.68 -12.91 10.33
C TYR A 91 2.76 -12.54 8.85
N GLU A 92 2.61 -13.55 8.00
CA GLU A 92 2.69 -13.39 6.55
C GLU A 92 1.81 -12.25 6.02
N PRO A 93 2.38 -11.27 5.29
CA PRO A 93 1.59 -10.24 4.63
C PRO A 93 0.90 -10.76 3.37
N ILE A 94 -0.20 -10.12 2.99
CA ILE A 94 -0.73 -10.26 1.63
C ILE A 94 0.20 -9.49 0.69
N MET A 95 0.70 -10.16 -0.33
CA MET A 95 1.58 -9.55 -1.33
C MET A 95 0.83 -9.33 -2.64
N LEU A 96 0.97 -8.13 -3.19
CA LEU A 96 0.26 -7.68 -4.37
C LEU A 96 1.21 -6.97 -5.35
N PHE A 97 1.09 -7.27 -6.64
CA PHE A 97 1.67 -6.46 -7.70
C PHE A 97 0.72 -5.29 -7.97
N SER A 98 1.15 -4.07 -7.67
CA SER A 98 0.33 -2.85 -7.75
C SER A 98 0.11 -2.33 -9.18
N SER A 99 0.60 -3.04 -10.18
CA SER A 99 0.73 -2.73 -11.61
C SER A 99 2.08 -2.11 -12.01
N SER A 100 2.86 -1.62 -11.08
CA SER A 100 4.22 -1.10 -11.33
C SER A 100 5.22 -1.51 -10.25
N GLY A 101 4.80 -1.55 -8.99
CA GLY A 101 5.57 -1.90 -7.81
C GLY A 101 4.91 -3.02 -7.01
N ILE A 102 5.30 -3.14 -5.75
CA ILE A 102 4.81 -4.16 -4.81
C ILE A 102 4.15 -3.50 -3.61
N HIS A 103 2.98 -4.01 -3.26
CA HIS A 103 2.31 -3.72 -2.01
C HIS A 103 2.39 -4.92 -1.06
N LEU A 104 2.76 -4.68 0.19
CA LEU A 104 2.60 -5.66 1.27
C LEU A 104 1.57 -5.12 2.27
N TYR A 105 0.53 -5.91 2.54
CA TYR A 105 -0.51 -5.55 3.50
C TYR A 105 -0.33 -6.39 4.75
N LEU A 106 -0.02 -5.72 5.85
CA LEU A 106 0.10 -6.31 7.17
C LEU A 106 -1.25 -6.15 7.89
N ARG A 107 -1.94 -7.26 8.11
CA ARG A 107 -3.17 -7.24 8.90
C ARG A 107 -2.87 -6.78 10.31
N CYS A 108 -3.59 -5.77 10.76
CA CYS A 108 -3.56 -5.27 12.14
C CYS A 108 -4.98 -4.97 12.62
N CYS A 109 -5.13 -4.55 13.87
CA CYS A 109 -6.39 -4.08 14.42
C CYS A 109 -6.05 -2.99 15.43
N MET A 110 -5.69 -1.81 14.92
CA MET A 110 -5.24 -0.69 15.74
C MET A 110 -6.32 0.39 15.79
N THR A 111 -6.54 0.98 16.95
CA THR A 111 -7.30 2.22 17.04
C THR A 111 -6.62 3.33 16.24
N ASN A 112 -7.42 4.17 15.58
CA ASN A 112 -6.88 5.28 14.80
C ASN A 112 -6.56 6.47 15.71
N THR A 113 -5.43 6.41 16.41
CA THR A 113 -4.93 7.48 17.29
C THR A 113 -3.67 8.14 16.74
N PRO A 114 -3.32 9.36 17.16
CA PRO A 114 -2.06 10.01 16.79
C PRO A 114 -0.83 9.16 17.15
N GLU A 115 -0.84 8.49 18.31
CA GLU A 115 0.25 7.63 18.78
C GLU A 115 0.46 6.46 17.83
N ASN A 116 -0.61 5.73 17.48
CA ASN A 116 -0.55 4.62 16.55
C ASN A 116 -0.17 5.08 15.14
N THR A 117 -0.64 6.26 14.72
CA THR A 117 -0.24 6.88 13.46
C THR A 117 1.26 7.15 13.42
N ASN A 118 1.82 7.67 14.52
CA ASN A 118 3.26 7.91 14.62
C ASN A 118 4.08 6.61 14.61
N ILE A 119 3.61 5.55 15.26
CA ILE A 119 4.27 4.24 15.22
C ILE A 119 4.30 3.71 13.77
N VAL A 120 3.18 3.75 13.05
CA VAL A 120 3.11 3.31 11.64
C VAL A 120 4.04 4.17 10.76
N LYS A 121 4.07 5.50 10.97
CA LYS A 121 4.98 6.38 10.23
C LYS A 121 6.43 6.00 10.44
N ARG A 122 6.86 5.83 11.69
CA ARG A 122 8.23 5.45 12.05
C ARG A 122 8.60 4.05 11.55
N PHE A 123 7.64 3.11 11.58
CA PHE A 123 7.81 1.79 11.00
C PHE A 123 8.11 1.86 9.50
N LEU A 124 7.33 2.63 8.73
CA LEU A 124 7.58 2.81 7.29
C LEU A 124 8.91 3.51 7.01
N GLN A 125 9.30 4.48 7.83
CA GLN A 125 10.60 5.13 7.74
C GLN A 125 11.75 4.14 8.00
N ALA A 126 11.60 3.21 8.94
CA ALA A 126 12.57 2.15 9.17
C ALA A 126 12.68 1.20 7.96
N ILE A 127 11.56 0.83 7.36
CA ILE A 127 11.56 0.02 6.12
C ILE A 127 12.22 0.77 4.97
N ASP A 128 11.93 2.06 4.78
CA ASP A 128 12.58 2.89 3.77
C ASP A 128 14.09 2.94 3.95
N MET A 129 14.54 3.19 5.18
CA MET A 129 15.97 3.28 5.49
C MET A 129 16.71 1.96 5.24
N LEU A 130 16.06 0.82 5.50
CA LEU A 130 16.66 -0.50 5.35
C LEU A 130 16.70 -1.01 3.91
N PHE A 131 15.66 -0.68 3.13
CA PHE A 131 15.41 -1.38 1.87
C PHE A 131 15.38 -0.47 0.64
N SER A 132 15.21 0.85 0.81
CA SER A 132 15.26 1.75 -0.35
C SER A 132 16.67 1.90 -0.88
N ASP A 133 16.79 1.88 -2.21
CA ASP A 133 18.04 2.05 -2.93
C ASP A 133 17.84 2.92 -4.19
N GLU A 134 18.80 2.93 -5.10
CA GLU A 134 18.73 3.66 -6.36
C GLU A 134 17.67 3.12 -7.35
N TYR A 135 17.14 1.91 -7.12
CA TYR A 135 16.20 1.21 -8.01
C TYR A 135 14.78 1.15 -7.47
N VAL A 136 14.61 1.03 -6.16
CA VAL A 136 13.31 0.87 -5.50
C VAL A 136 13.25 1.69 -4.25
N SER A 137 12.15 2.40 -4.03
CA SER A 137 11.91 3.18 -2.81
C SER A 137 10.63 2.73 -2.10
N CYS A 138 10.63 2.85 -0.78
CA CYS A 138 9.44 2.70 0.04
C CYS A 138 8.74 4.05 0.18
N ASP A 139 7.46 4.14 -0.18
CA ASP A 139 6.68 5.36 0.02
C ASP A 139 6.28 5.50 1.50
N CYS A 140 7.01 6.34 2.24
CA CYS A 140 6.69 6.65 3.63
C CYS A 140 5.42 7.47 3.82
N SER A 141 4.86 8.09 2.76
CA SER A 141 3.65 8.92 2.87
C SER A 141 2.38 8.10 3.09
N VAL A 142 2.44 6.77 2.87
CA VAL A 142 1.27 5.89 2.96
C VAL A 142 0.84 5.54 4.41
N TYR A 143 1.41 6.20 5.42
CA TYR A 143 1.08 5.97 6.83
C TYR A 143 -0.31 6.47 7.24
N ASN A 144 -0.94 7.33 6.46
CA ASN A 144 -2.24 7.93 6.79
C ASN A 144 -3.37 6.88 6.87
N ALA A 145 -4.33 7.09 7.76
CA ALA A 145 -5.38 6.11 8.04
C ALA A 145 -6.36 5.93 6.87
N ALA A 146 -6.68 7.02 6.17
CA ALA A 146 -7.59 7.00 5.02
C ALA A 146 -6.92 6.53 3.71
N ARG A 147 -5.74 5.88 3.81
CA ARG A 147 -5.04 5.40 2.63
C ARG A 147 -5.95 4.58 1.72
N ILE A 148 -5.93 4.95 0.46
CA ILE A 148 -6.55 4.17 -0.61
C ILE A 148 -5.47 3.37 -1.34
N ALA A 149 -5.85 2.21 -1.83
CA ALA A 149 -4.99 1.36 -2.62
C ALA A 149 -5.69 0.93 -3.92
N ARG A 150 -4.90 0.58 -4.92
CA ARG A 150 -5.44 0.09 -6.19
C ARG A 150 -6.16 -1.23 -6.00
N LEU A 151 -7.36 -1.31 -6.56
CA LEU A 151 -8.17 -2.52 -6.46
C LEU A 151 -7.58 -3.64 -7.34
N PRO A 152 -7.34 -4.84 -6.78
CA PRO A 152 -6.88 -5.99 -7.56
C PRO A 152 -7.84 -6.31 -8.72
N GLY A 153 -7.26 -6.55 -9.90
CA GLY A 153 -8.01 -6.77 -11.16
C GLY A 153 -8.16 -5.51 -12.03
N SER A 154 -7.89 -4.31 -11.49
CA SER A 154 -7.89 -3.08 -12.28
C SER A 154 -6.53 -2.78 -12.92
N PHE A 155 -6.54 -2.00 -14.00
CA PHE A 155 -5.33 -1.55 -14.69
C PHE A 155 -4.72 -0.29 -14.09
N SER A 156 -3.44 -0.07 -14.35
CA SER A 156 -2.84 1.25 -14.17
C SER A 156 -3.38 2.24 -15.22
N SER A 157 -3.54 3.50 -14.82
CA SER A 157 -3.85 4.60 -15.73
C SER A 157 -2.65 5.49 -16.04
N LYS A 158 -1.47 5.11 -15.56
CA LYS A 158 -0.23 5.89 -15.75
C LYS A 158 0.33 5.65 -17.15
N GLY A 159 0.81 6.71 -17.79
CA GLY A 159 1.48 6.65 -19.10
C GLY A 159 0.56 6.38 -20.28
N ALA A 160 1.15 6.32 -21.46
CA ALA A 160 0.44 6.00 -22.69
C ALA A 160 0.07 4.49 -22.74
N SER A 161 -1.14 4.18 -23.15
CA SER A 161 -1.63 2.79 -23.23
C SER A 161 -0.90 1.95 -24.29
N ASN A 162 -0.24 2.59 -25.26
CA ASN A 162 0.49 1.95 -26.36
C ASN A 162 2.02 1.94 -26.17
N ASP A 163 2.52 2.35 -25.01
CA ASP A 163 3.97 2.27 -24.73
C ASP A 163 4.37 0.82 -24.42
N ALA A 164 4.96 0.15 -25.39
CA ALA A 164 5.41 -1.23 -25.27
C ALA A 164 6.55 -1.41 -24.24
N SER A 165 7.36 -0.37 -23.99
CA SER A 165 8.46 -0.43 -23.02
C SER A 165 7.93 -0.28 -21.57
N ARG A 166 6.80 0.38 -21.39
CA ARG A 166 6.16 0.67 -20.10
C ARG A 166 4.68 0.30 -20.11
N PRO A 167 4.35 -0.97 -20.37
CA PRO A 167 2.97 -1.40 -20.59
C PRO A 167 2.12 -1.23 -19.34
N GLN A 168 0.89 -0.80 -19.54
CA GLN A 168 -0.12 -0.80 -18.48
C GLN A 168 -0.45 -2.24 -18.08
N ARG A 169 -0.34 -2.54 -16.78
CA ARG A 169 -0.54 -3.89 -16.23
C ARG A 169 -1.67 -3.90 -15.22
N LYS A 170 -2.28 -5.08 -15.07
CA LYS A 170 -3.27 -5.33 -14.01
C LYS A 170 -2.60 -5.44 -12.64
N CYS A 171 -3.23 -4.81 -11.66
CA CYS A 171 -3.00 -5.09 -10.26
C CYS A 171 -3.48 -6.51 -9.95
N ARG A 172 -2.66 -7.34 -9.28
CA ARG A 172 -2.98 -8.73 -8.97
C ARG A 172 -2.30 -9.21 -7.71
N PHE A 173 -2.94 -10.15 -7.03
CA PHE A 173 -2.31 -10.84 -5.91
C PHE A 173 -1.12 -11.70 -6.41
N LEU A 174 -0.05 -11.68 -5.64
CA LEU A 174 1.11 -12.55 -5.79
C LEU A 174 1.11 -13.64 -4.73
N ASN A 175 0.78 -13.27 -3.48
CA ASN A 175 0.59 -14.21 -2.39
C ASN A 175 -0.57 -13.75 -1.51
N ILE A 176 -1.41 -14.71 -1.09
CA ILE A 176 -2.43 -14.54 -0.05
C ILE A 176 -2.19 -15.66 0.96
N PRO A 177 -1.86 -15.36 2.22
CA PRO A 177 -1.71 -16.36 3.26
C PRO A 177 -2.96 -17.22 3.41
N GLN A 178 -2.80 -18.50 3.78
CA GLN A 178 -3.95 -19.37 4.06
C GLN A 178 -4.78 -18.85 5.24
N GLU A 179 -4.12 -18.25 6.22
CA GLU A 179 -4.73 -17.60 7.37
C GLU A 179 -4.19 -16.19 7.52
N ILE A 180 -5.06 -15.20 7.52
CA ILE A 180 -4.68 -13.80 7.72
C ILE A 180 -4.70 -13.48 9.20
N LYS A 181 -3.54 -13.51 9.84
CA LYS A 181 -3.35 -13.24 11.27
C LYS A 181 -3.11 -11.78 11.56
N ILE A 182 -3.52 -11.34 12.76
CA ILE A 182 -3.39 -9.97 13.23
C ILE A 182 -1.99 -9.77 13.83
N ASN A 183 -1.23 -8.84 13.29
CA ASN A 183 -0.01 -8.32 13.90
C ASN A 183 -0.38 -7.27 14.93
N THR A 184 0.09 -7.42 16.16
CA THR A 184 -0.15 -6.45 17.22
C THR A 184 0.77 -5.24 17.07
N ILE A 185 0.45 -4.13 17.76
CA ILE A 185 1.19 -2.87 17.65
C ILE A 185 2.68 -3.03 18.04
N GLU A 186 2.98 -3.96 18.93
CA GLU A 186 4.34 -4.22 19.44
C GLU A 186 5.31 -4.65 18.33
N TYR A 187 4.83 -5.39 17.30
CA TYR A 187 5.67 -5.78 16.16
C TYR A 187 6.12 -4.54 15.39
N PHE A 188 5.19 -3.61 15.11
CA PHE A 188 5.49 -2.36 14.41
C PHE A 188 6.41 -1.46 15.23
N GLN A 189 6.14 -1.37 16.54
CA GLN A 189 6.95 -0.57 17.47
C GLN A 189 8.37 -1.11 17.61
N LYS A 190 8.53 -2.44 17.65
CA LYS A 190 9.85 -3.10 17.68
C LYS A 190 10.69 -2.65 16.49
N VAL A 191 10.18 -2.75 15.27
CA VAL A 191 10.91 -2.35 14.06
C VAL A 191 11.13 -0.84 14.02
N ALA A 192 10.12 -0.03 14.37
CA ALA A 192 10.24 1.42 14.45
C ALA A 192 11.32 1.89 15.44
N ASN A 193 11.57 1.13 16.51
CA ASN A 193 12.58 1.46 17.52
C ASN A 193 13.98 0.98 17.17
N MET A 194 14.15 0.04 16.26
CA MET A 194 15.46 -0.39 15.75
C MET A 194 16.18 0.75 15.02
N TYR A 195 15.41 1.68 14.46
CA TYR A 195 15.90 2.78 13.64
C TYR A 195 15.28 4.10 14.16
N PRO A 196 15.89 4.73 15.17
CA PRO A 196 15.43 6.01 15.68
C PRO A 196 15.54 7.09 14.61
N THR A 197 14.40 7.66 14.24
CA THR A 197 14.25 8.61 13.14
C THR A 197 14.46 10.08 13.54
N ASN A 198 15.12 10.35 14.66
CA ASN A 198 15.30 11.71 15.16
C ASN A 198 16.15 12.62 14.24
N ASP A 199 16.82 12.06 13.22
CA ASP A 199 17.76 12.78 12.36
C ASP A 199 17.57 12.49 10.85
N MET A 200 16.39 12.03 10.38
CA MET A 200 16.19 11.85 8.95
C MET A 200 15.91 13.22 8.29
N PRO A 201 16.79 13.70 7.37
CA PRO A 201 16.45 14.82 6.51
C PRO A 201 15.23 14.44 5.66
N SER A 202 14.28 15.38 5.52
CA SER A 202 13.20 15.24 4.53
C SER A 202 13.84 15.04 3.15
N ARG A 203 13.61 13.91 2.53
CA ARG A 203 13.91 13.75 1.10
C ARG A 203 12.84 14.54 0.37
N ASP A 204 13.17 15.77 -0.01
CA ASP A 204 12.38 16.62 -0.92
C ASP A 204 12.42 16.03 -2.35
#